data_3afc7130ed3ee518708d91ddd93a0311
#
_entry.id   3afc7130ed3ee518708d91ddd93a0311
#
_cell.length_a   1.000
_cell.length_b   1.000
_cell.length_c   1.000
_cell.angle_alpha   90.00
_cell.angle_beta   90.00
_cell.angle_gamma   90.00
#
_symmetry.space_group_name_H-M   'P 1'
#
loop_
_entity.id
_entity.type
_entity.pdbx_description
1 polymer ?
#
loop_
_entity_poly.entity_id
_entity_poly.type
_entity_poly.pdbx_seq_one_letter_code
_entity_poly.pdbx_strand_id
1 'polypeptide(L)'
;MTAPLLPPALLPRLERLSLMSGRRVRGTAQGKRRSGSFGASLEFADYRQYSPGDDIRRFDWSVYSRTGRPFVRQYWDEQELPISLYLDVSASMDYRGAGGATTSGQAAGLHRETSTAEGSTNGSSLGGIVSQERGVSGDSKLYYAKQLAAAVGYIALAGSDRVQAYLFNSKVEASLPPLRSKAAAVKLFSFIQSVNAGGAGNMASALGSAQFMPRQPGMAWIFSDLWLEGGLEELRQSLEMLQAARQEIILVHILSREELNPRLSGDLRLIDIELGTGKEVAITGKVLEKYMAALERYTEGISRYCYERGIRYVMAPCDEPLETGIFETLRKTGAIGV
;
A
#
# COMPACT_ATOMS: atom_id res chain seq x y z
N MET A 1 20.92 -7.87 -12.59
CA MET A 1 20.58 -6.63 -11.84
C MET A 1 19.06 -6.58 -11.80
N THR A 2 18.46 -6.64 -10.64
CA THR A 2 17.00 -6.49 -10.46
C THR A 2 16.57 -5.08 -10.89
N ALA A 3 15.49 -4.99 -11.66
CA ALA A 3 14.94 -3.69 -12.08
C ALA A 3 14.59 -2.84 -10.85
N PRO A 4 14.78 -1.51 -10.92
CA PRO A 4 14.43 -0.63 -9.80
C PRO A 4 12.92 -0.69 -9.55
N LEU A 5 12.53 -0.74 -8.27
CA LEU A 5 11.13 -0.84 -7.85
C LEU A 5 10.26 0.31 -8.37
N LEU A 6 10.84 1.52 -8.39
CA LEU A 6 10.25 2.70 -9.02
C LEU A 6 11.15 3.20 -10.15
N PRO A 7 10.59 3.55 -11.32
CA PRO A 7 11.34 4.19 -12.38
C PRO A 7 11.97 5.50 -11.89
N PRO A 8 13.26 5.75 -12.13
CA PRO A 8 13.93 6.99 -11.68
C PRO A 8 13.23 8.28 -12.17
N ALA A 9 12.65 8.24 -13.37
CA ALA A 9 11.91 9.37 -13.95
C ALA A 9 10.66 9.74 -13.16
N LEU A 10 10.12 8.82 -12.35
CA LEU A 10 8.93 9.05 -11.55
C LEU A 10 9.24 9.82 -10.27
N LEU A 11 10.43 9.67 -9.70
CA LEU A 11 10.80 10.23 -8.41
C LEU A 11 10.61 11.76 -8.29
N PRO A 12 11.02 12.58 -9.28
CA PRO A 12 10.80 14.04 -9.21
C PRO A 12 9.31 14.42 -9.23
N ARG A 13 8.46 13.60 -9.85
CA ARG A 13 7.01 13.82 -9.87
C ARG A 13 6.39 13.48 -8.52
N LEU A 14 6.87 12.42 -7.86
CA LEU A 14 6.43 12.03 -6.51
C LEU A 14 6.82 13.08 -5.45
N GLU A 15 7.95 13.76 -5.60
CA GLU A 15 8.39 14.81 -4.69
C GLU A 15 7.46 16.05 -4.65
N ARG A 16 6.64 16.23 -5.68
CA ARG A 16 5.62 17.30 -5.73
C ARG A 16 4.33 16.93 -5.02
N LEU A 17 4.21 15.67 -4.62
CA LEU A 17 3.04 15.18 -3.91
C LEU A 17 3.27 15.23 -2.41
N SER A 18 2.18 15.29 -1.66
CA SER A 18 2.18 15.24 -0.20
C SER A 18 1.09 14.31 0.30
N LEU A 19 1.32 13.66 1.46
CA LEU A 19 0.27 12.88 2.09
C LEU A 19 -0.63 13.80 2.91
N MET A 20 -1.94 13.65 2.80
CA MET A 20 -2.92 14.51 3.46
C MET A 20 -3.69 13.74 4.53
N SER A 21 -3.49 14.12 5.79
CA SER A 21 -4.28 13.61 6.91
C SER A 21 -5.49 14.51 7.16
N GLY A 22 -6.66 13.91 7.31
CA GLY A 22 -7.88 14.62 7.72
C GLY A 22 -7.90 14.97 9.22
N ARG A 23 -7.02 14.35 10.02
CA ARG A 23 -6.91 14.58 11.47
C ARG A 23 -5.73 15.49 11.77
N ARG A 24 -5.91 16.43 12.69
CA ARG A 24 -4.78 17.18 13.29
C ARG A 24 -3.95 16.20 14.12
N VAL A 25 -2.79 15.83 13.64
CA VAL A 25 -1.84 15.00 14.39
C VAL A 25 -1.04 15.91 15.30
N ARG A 26 -1.15 15.70 16.63
CA ARG A 26 -0.26 16.36 17.60
C ARG A 26 1.02 15.52 17.69
N GLY A 27 2.08 15.96 17.06
CA GLY A 27 3.41 15.36 17.14
C GLY A 27 4.40 16.25 17.87
N THR A 28 5.43 15.66 18.44
CA THR A 28 6.50 16.35 19.17
C THR A 28 7.77 16.56 18.35
N ALA A 29 7.78 16.14 17.07
CA ALA A 29 8.95 16.18 16.20
C ALA A 29 8.77 17.15 15.04
N GLN A 30 9.87 17.76 14.61
CA GLN A 30 9.97 18.74 13.53
C GLN A 30 9.72 18.10 12.14
N GLY A 31 8.73 18.57 11.39
CA GLY A 31 8.44 18.20 9.99
C GLY A 31 7.95 19.42 9.17
N LYS A 32 7.84 19.28 7.85
CA LYS A 32 7.49 20.39 6.94
C LYS A 32 6.02 20.84 6.97
N ARG A 33 5.15 20.20 7.77
CA ARG A 33 3.72 20.51 7.80
C ARG A 33 3.42 21.61 8.79
N ARG A 34 2.69 22.63 8.34
CA ARG A 34 2.13 23.65 9.23
C ARG A 34 1.04 23.03 10.09
N SER A 35 1.28 22.92 11.39
CA SER A 35 0.20 22.65 12.33
C SER A 35 -0.57 23.94 12.58
N GLY A 36 -1.86 23.82 12.85
CA GLY A 36 -2.64 24.98 13.32
C GLY A 36 -2.31 25.41 14.77
N SER A 37 -1.17 24.96 15.33
CA SER A 37 -0.68 25.31 16.66
C SER A 37 0.73 25.87 16.56
N PHE A 38 1.05 26.79 17.48
CA PHE A 38 2.38 27.38 17.60
C PHE A 38 3.32 26.43 18.35
N GLY A 39 4.54 26.22 17.84
CA GLY A 39 5.48 25.26 18.36
C GLY A 39 6.95 25.64 18.27
N ALA A 40 7.82 24.67 18.05
CA ALA A 40 9.27 24.79 18.10
C ALA A 40 9.96 24.88 16.73
N SER A 41 9.23 25.12 15.64
CA SER A 41 9.78 25.29 14.30
C SER A 41 10.68 26.53 14.18
N LEU A 42 11.46 26.57 13.10
CA LEU A 42 12.23 27.76 12.71
C LEU A 42 11.43 28.71 11.80
N GLU A 43 10.25 28.30 11.31
CA GLU A 43 9.42 29.13 10.44
C GLU A 43 8.58 30.10 11.29
N PHE A 44 8.85 31.39 11.13
CA PHE A 44 8.11 32.45 11.82
C PHE A 44 6.61 32.42 11.43
N ALA A 45 5.76 32.46 12.45
CA ALA A 45 4.32 32.46 12.26
C ALA A 45 3.72 33.84 12.50
N ASP A 46 3.93 34.41 13.69
CA ASP A 46 3.32 35.67 14.09
C ASP A 46 4.00 36.23 15.34
N TYR A 47 3.63 37.45 15.74
CA TYR A 47 3.99 38.04 17.01
C TYR A 47 2.82 37.92 18.01
N ARG A 48 3.15 37.53 19.23
CA ARG A 48 2.22 37.58 20.36
C ARG A 48 2.77 38.54 21.44
N GLN A 49 1.92 39.28 22.08
CA GLN A 49 2.35 40.09 23.23
C GLN A 49 2.90 39.17 24.33
N TYR A 50 4.03 39.56 24.89
CA TYR A 50 4.69 38.84 26.00
C TYR A 50 3.79 38.77 27.21
N SER A 51 3.74 37.64 27.85
CA SER A 51 3.09 37.41 29.14
C SER A 51 4.12 36.84 30.14
N PRO A 52 4.04 37.20 31.44
CA PRO A 52 4.93 36.63 32.41
C PRO A 52 4.90 35.11 32.41
N GLY A 53 6.09 34.49 32.28
CA GLY A 53 6.25 33.04 32.12
C GLY A 53 6.56 32.57 30.70
N ASP A 54 6.51 33.46 29.70
CA ASP A 54 6.94 33.15 28.35
C ASP A 54 8.47 32.97 28.23
N ASP A 55 8.92 32.12 27.32
CA ASP A 55 10.34 31.89 27.07
C ASP A 55 11.02 33.14 26.49
N ILE A 56 11.89 33.75 27.31
CA ILE A 56 12.66 34.95 26.97
C ILE A 56 13.52 34.75 25.71
N ARG A 57 13.91 33.54 25.35
CA ARG A 57 14.68 33.25 24.14
C ARG A 57 13.90 33.59 22.85
N ARG A 58 12.57 33.60 22.93
CA ARG A 58 11.67 33.95 21.85
C ARG A 58 11.25 35.43 21.86
N PHE A 59 11.75 36.22 22.85
CA PHE A 59 11.46 37.63 22.96
C PHE A 59 12.14 38.41 21.82
N ASP A 60 11.41 39.30 21.17
CA ASP A 60 11.96 40.11 20.08
C ASP A 60 12.46 41.46 20.62
N TRP A 61 13.74 41.48 20.94
CA TRP A 61 14.42 42.70 21.43
C TRP A 61 14.42 43.81 20.39
N SER A 62 14.43 43.47 19.07
CA SER A 62 14.41 44.47 18.01
C SER A 62 13.05 45.18 17.88
N VAL A 63 11.96 44.45 18.05
CA VAL A 63 10.62 45.05 18.08
C VAL A 63 10.43 45.86 19.36
N TYR A 64 10.89 45.35 20.50
CA TYR A 64 10.81 46.06 21.76
C TYR A 64 11.55 47.39 21.73
N SER A 65 12.79 47.45 21.20
CA SER A 65 13.57 48.68 21.12
C SER A 65 12.92 49.78 20.25
N ARG A 66 12.12 49.39 19.26
CA ARG A 66 11.45 50.35 18.35
C ARG A 66 10.09 50.78 18.81
N THR A 67 9.35 49.88 19.50
CA THR A 67 7.93 50.10 19.79
C THR A 67 7.63 50.26 21.26
N GLY A 68 8.57 49.95 22.15
CA GLY A 68 8.38 49.90 23.61
C GLY A 68 7.43 48.79 24.04
N ARG A 69 6.93 47.95 23.16
CA ARG A 69 5.99 46.89 23.48
C ARG A 69 6.66 45.53 23.45
N PRO A 70 6.46 44.69 24.47
CA PRO A 70 7.06 43.37 24.54
C PRO A 70 6.33 42.37 23.66
N PHE A 71 7.00 41.77 22.72
CA PHE A 71 6.48 40.72 21.83
C PHE A 71 7.37 39.49 21.88
N VAL A 72 6.71 38.30 21.72
CA VAL A 72 7.31 37.00 21.57
C VAL A 72 7.09 36.50 20.15
N ARG A 73 8.14 36.04 19.52
CA ARG A 73 8.04 35.38 18.21
C ARG A 73 7.33 34.05 18.38
N GLN A 74 6.25 33.86 17.66
CA GLN A 74 5.57 32.59 17.51
C GLN A 74 6.07 31.92 16.24
N TYR A 75 6.31 30.63 16.32
CA TYR A 75 6.74 29.81 15.19
C TYR A 75 5.70 28.74 14.95
N TRP A 76 5.54 28.34 13.69
CA TRP A 76 4.69 27.19 13.36
C TRP A 76 5.26 25.93 13.99
N ASP A 77 4.40 25.03 14.41
CA ASP A 77 4.83 23.71 14.83
C ASP A 77 4.85 22.81 13.60
N GLU A 78 6.04 22.44 13.12
CA GLU A 78 6.20 21.49 12.04
C GLU A 78 6.03 20.08 12.61
N GLN A 79 5.00 19.38 12.15
CA GLN A 79 4.69 18.04 12.65
C GLN A 79 5.06 16.98 11.63
N GLU A 80 5.85 15.99 12.05
CA GLU A 80 6.02 14.74 11.29
C GLU A 80 4.74 13.92 11.39
N LEU A 81 4.24 13.43 10.26
CA LEU A 81 3.16 12.46 10.24
C LEU A 81 3.75 11.04 10.29
N PRO A 82 3.43 10.25 11.32
CA PRO A 82 3.81 8.84 11.33
C PRO A 82 3.02 8.08 10.28
N ILE A 83 3.73 7.45 9.33
CA ILE A 83 3.17 6.63 8.28
C ILE A 83 3.56 5.18 8.51
N SER A 84 2.58 4.30 8.61
CA SER A 84 2.78 2.86 8.70
C SER A 84 2.31 2.21 7.40
N LEU A 85 3.22 1.53 6.71
CA LEU A 85 2.92 0.76 5.50
C LEU A 85 2.77 -0.70 5.89
N TYR A 86 1.62 -1.28 5.62
CA TYR A 86 1.34 -2.69 5.81
C TYR A 86 1.20 -3.35 4.44
N LEU A 87 2.12 -4.24 4.11
CA LEU A 87 2.14 -4.94 2.84
C LEU A 87 1.85 -6.42 3.06
N ASP A 88 0.76 -6.88 2.50
CA ASP A 88 0.40 -8.28 2.46
C ASP A 88 1.36 -9.05 1.55
N VAL A 89 1.93 -10.12 2.09
CA VAL A 89 2.86 -10.99 1.39
C VAL A 89 2.39 -12.45 1.43
N SER A 90 1.09 -12.68 1.63
CA SER A 90 0.47 -14.01 1.54
C SER A 90 0.64 -14.62 0.15
N ALA A 91 0.46 -15.93 0.06
CA ALA A 91 0.64 -16.66 -1.20
C ALA A 91 -0.33 -16.19 -2.30
N SER A 92 -1.52 -15.74 -1.94
CA SER A 92 -2.52 -15.19 -2.89
C SER A 92 -2.00 -13.96 -3.64
N MET A 93 -1.08 -13.20 -3.05
CA MET A 93 -0.46 -12.02 -3.68
C MET A 93 0.53 -12.34 -4.81
N ASP A 94 1.02 -13.60 -4.92
CA ASP A 94 1.91 -13.99 -6.05
C ASP A 94 1.16 -14.30 -7.34
N TYR A 95 -0.15 -14.20 -7.35
CA TYR A 95 -0.94 -14.43 -8.55
C TYR A 95 -0.53 -13.47 -9.68
N ARG A 96 -0.23 -14.04 -10.87
CA ARG A 96 0.31 -13.32 -12.05
C ARG A 96 -0.63 -13.28 -13.23
N GLY A 97 -1.87 -13.68 -13.10
CA GLY A 97 -2.77 -13.82 -14.23
C GLY A 97 -2.39 -14.97 -15.20
N ALA A 98 -3.28 -15.32 -16.11
CA ALA A 98 -3.11 -16.47 -17.01
C ALA A 98 -1.99 -16.32 -18.06
N GLY A 99 -1.31 -15.18 -18.15
CA GLY A 99 -0.22 -14.89 -19.10
C GLY A 99 1.19 -15.11 -18.56
N GLY A 100 1.39 -15.38 -17.29
CA GLY A 100 2.69 -15.56 -16.68
C GLY A 100 3.10 -17.03 -16.57
N ALA A 101 3.90 -17.54 -17.50
CA ALA A 101 4.50 -18.86 -17.39
C ALA A 101 5.45 -18.90 -16.19
N THR A 102 5.15 -19.72 -15.18
CA THR A 102 6.04 -19.99 -14.06
C THR A 102 7.18 -20.92 -14.51
N THR A 103 8.42 -20.40 -14.51
CA THR A 103 9.64 -21.20 -14.67
C THR A 103 10.25 -21.57 -13.30
N SER A 104 9.47 -22.07 -12.38
CA SER A 104 9.99 -22.80 -11.20
C SER A 104 8.85 -23.58 -10.56
N GLY A 105 8.98 -24.88 -10.63
CA GLY A 105 8.05 -25.94 -10.28
C GLY A 105 7.36 -25.86 -8.94
N GLN A 106 6.40 -25.00 -8.81
CA GLN A 106 5.24 -25.15 -7.93
C GLN A 106 4.17 -24.22 -8.48
N ALA A 107 3.24 -24.80 -9.20
CA ALA A 107 2.14 -24.09 -9.82
C ALA A 107 1.11 -23.75 -8.77
N ALA A 108 1.03 -22.48 -8.51
CA ALA A 108 -0.10 -21.89 -7.81
C ALA A 108 -0.85 -21.05 -8.85
N GLY A 109 -2.01 -21.50 -9.24
CA GLY A 109 -2.83 -20.81 -10.22
C GLY A 109 -3.57 -21.78 -11.12
N LEU A 110 -4.55 -21.33 -11.82
CA LEU A 110 -5.36 -22.06 -12.77
C LEU A 110 -4.51 -22.79 -13.81
N HIS A 111 -4.35 -24.11 -13.69
CA HIS A 111 -3.78 -24.95 -14.72
C HIS A 111 -4.87 -25.39 -15.71
N ARG A 112 -4.65 -25.03 -16.97
CA ARG A 112 -5.42 -25.57 -18.09
C ARG A 112 -4.73 -26.85 -18.55
N GLU A 113 -5.21 -28.02 -18.13
CA GLU A 113 -4.87 -29.30 -18.79
C GLU A 113 -5.84 -29.52 -19.95
N THR A 114 -5.36 -29.32 -21.15
CA THR A 114 -6.05 -29.82 -22.33
C THR A 114 -5.65 -31.28 -22.50
N SER A 115 -6.59 -32.18 -22.33
CA SER A 115 -6.44 -33.57 -22.76
C SER A 115 -6.34 -33.62 -24.32
N THR A 116 -5.13 -33.79 -24.84
CA THR A 116 -4.93 -34.14 -26.23
C THR A 116 -4.69 -35.63 -26.35
N ALA A 117 -5.61 -36.27 -27.04
CA ALA A 117 -5.44 -37.63 -27.57
C ALA A 117 -4.26 -37.69 -28.52
N GLU A 118 -3.55 -38.80 -28.44
CA GLU A 118 -2.39 -39.15 -29.26
C GLU A 118 -2.64 -39.10 -30.77
N GLY A 119 -1.65 -38.56 -31.50
CA GLY A 119 -1.58 -38.62 -32.94
C GLY A 119 -0.16 -38.30 -33.43
N SER A 120 0.64 -39.36 -33.59
CA SER A 120 1.97 -39.36 -34.20
C SER A 120 1.97 -38.68 -35.58
N THR A 121 2.99 -37.88 -35.91
CA THR A 121 3.88 -38.04 -37.09
C THR A 121 4.93 -36.92 -37.19
N ASN A 122 6.11 -37.36 -37.57
CA ASN A 122 7.35 -36.71 -38.02
C ASN A 122 7.25 -35.41 -38.82
N GLY A 123 8.25 -34.53 -38.63
CA GLY A 123 8.74 -33.70 -39.75
C GLY A 123 9.39 -32.38 -39.39
N SER A 124 10.73 -32.37 -39.37
CA SER A 124 11.65 -31.31 -39.86
C SER A 124 11.60 -29.88 -39.35
N SER A 125 12.70 -29.55 -38.68
CA SER A 125 13.34 -28.26 -38.50
C SER A 125 13.06 -27.18 -39.55
N LEU A 126 12.73 -25.99 -39.11
CA LEU A 126 13.24 -24.72 -39.66
C LEU A 126 13.21 -23.66 -38.54
N GLY A 127 14.42 -23.14 -38.25
CA GLY A 127 14.63 -22.08 -37.31
C GLY A 127 13.93 -20.79 -37.75
N GLY A 128 13.01 -20.35 -36.92
CA GLY A 128 12.44 -19.02 -36.96
C GLY A 128 12.77 -18.37 -35.62
N ILE A 129 13.71 -17.43 -35.66
CA ILE A 129 13.94 -16.50 -34.53
C ILE A 129 12.66 -15.69 -34.40
N VAL A 130 11.75 -16.14 -33.59
CA VAL A 130 10.66 -15.29 -33.10
C VAL A 130 11.31 -14.39 -32.02
N SER A 131 11.65 -13.19 -32.46
CA SER A 131 11.87 -12.08 -31.51
C SER A 131 10.59 -11.97 -30.69
N GLN A 132 10.65 -12.57 -29.52
CA GLN A 132 9.66 -12.39 -28.49
C GLN A 132 9.73 -10.91 -28.09
N GLU A 133 8.87 -10.11 -28.72
CA GLU A 133 8.48 -8.84 -28.11
C GLU A 133 8.05 -9.21 -26.71
N ARG A 134 8.86 -8.80 -25.73
CA ARG A 134 8.49 -8.84 -24.33
C ARG A 134 7.30 -7.90 -24.17
N GLY A 135 6.11 -8.42 -24.43
CA GLY A 135 4.89 -7.85 -23.88
C GLY A 135 5.13 -7.70 -22.39
N VAL A 136 4.80 -6.56 -21.85
CA VAL A 136 4.88 -6.23 -20.42
C VAL A 136 4.33 -7.43 -19.67
N SER A 137 5.23 -8.23 -19.12
CA SER A 137 4.92 -9.44 -18.37
C SER A 137 4.05 -8.98 -17.22
N GLY A 138 2.83 -9.51 -17.11
CA GLY A 138 1.90 -9.15 -16.04
C GLY A 138 2.62 -9.33 -14.70
N ASP A 139 2.95 -8.20 -14.07
CA ASP A 139 3.58 -8.20 -12.78
C ASP A 139 2.58 -8.78 -11.75
N SER A 140 3.06 -9.56 -10.78
CA SER A 140 2.19 -10.13 -9.76
C SER A 140 1.51 -9.02 -8.95
N LYS A 141 0.36 -9.32 -8.33
CA LYS A 141 -0.30 -8.41 -7.39
C LYS A 141 0.71 -7.87 -6.34
N LEU A 142 1.58 -8.76 -5.83
CA LEU A 142 2.63 -8.37 -4.89
C LEU A 142 3.60 -7.35 -5.48
N TYR A 143 4.03 -7.52 -6.74
CA TYR A 143 4.97 -6.57 -7.34
C TYR A 143 4.33 -5.19 -7.49
N TYR A 144 3.09 -5.12 -7.94
CA TYR A 144 2.34 -3.88 -8.03
C TYR A 144 2.10 -3.24 -6.65
N ALA A 145 1.75 -4.05 -5.64
CA ALA A 145 1.62 -3.60 -4.26
C ALA A 145 2.92 -3.00 -3.72
N LYS A 146 4.06 -3.65 -3.99
CA LYS A 146 5.39 -3.14 -3.65
C LYS A 146 5.67 -1.79 -4.27
N GLN A 147 5.32 -1.60 -5.54
CA GLN A 147 5.52 -0.33 -6.24
C GLN A 147 4.65 0.78 -5.64
N LEU A 148 3.37 0.52 -5.36
CA LEU A 148 2.49 1.49 -4.74
C LEU A 148 2.94 1.84 -3.31
N ALA A 149 3.32 0.84 -2.51
CA ALA A 149 3.83 1.05 -1.15
C ALA A 149 5.14 1.86 -1.16
N ALA A 150 6.05 1.56 -2.09
CA ALA A 150 7.29 2.31 -2.27
C ALA A 150 7.02 3.77 -2.68
N ALA A 151 6.05 4.01 -3.57
CA ALA A 151 5.68 5.35 -3.99
C ALA A 151 5.10 6.17 -2.82
N VAL A 152 4.16 5.61 -2.05
CA VAL A 152 3.59 6.26 -0.85
C VAL A 152 4.68 6.55 0.18
N GLY A 153 5.55 5.57 0.45
CA GLY A 153 6.66 5.75 1.37
C GLY A 153 7.68 6.80 0.90
N TYR A 154 7.94 6.88 -0.40
CA TYR A 154 8.81 7.92 -0.96
C TYR A 154 8.21 9.32 -0.85
N ILE A 155 6.91 9.47 -1.16
CA ILE A 155 6.18 10.74 -0.99
C ILE A 155 6.29 11.21 0.48
N ALA A 156 6.06 10.30 1.43
CA ALA A 156 6.16 10.62 2.85
C ALA A 156 7.57 11.06 3.26
N LEU A 157 8.62 10.30 2.86
CA LEU A 157 10.01 10.63 3.18
C LEU A 157 10.47 11.94 2.52
N ALA A 158 10.01 12.22 1.30
CA ALA A 158 10.28 13.49 0.61
C ALA A 158 9.59 14.66 1.30
N GLY A 159 8.40 14.43 1.90
CA GLY A 159 7.66 15.37 2.73
C GLY A 159 8.21 15.52 4.15
N SER A 160 9.32 14.85 4.51
CA SER A 160 9.91 14.81 5.86
C SER A 160 9.01 14.14 6.91
N ASP A 161 8.07 13.30 6.49
CA ASP A 161 7.28 12.44 7.36
C ASP A 161 8.10 11.22 7.82
N ARG A 162 7.61 10.54 8.84
CA ARG A 162 8.24 9.35 9.40
C ARG A 162 7.57 8.09 8.88
N VAL A 163 8.34 7.22 8.20
CA VAL A 163 7.83 6.01 7.56
C VAL A 163 8.36 4.77 8.25
N GLN A 164 7.47 3.85 8.60
CA GLN A 164 7.76 2.48 9.01
C GLN A 164 7.01 1.50 8.10
N ALA A 165 7.50 0.29 7.96
CA ALA A 165 6.88 -0.70 7.10
C ALA A 165 6.82 -2.08 7.76
N TYR A 166 5.76 -2.80 7.47
CA TYR A 166 5.49 -4.14 7.97
C TYR A 166 5.09 -5.03 6.79
N LEU A 167 5.74 -6.19 6.70
CA LEU A 167 5.41 -7.23 5.75
C LEU A 167 4.69 -8.33 6.52
N PHE A 168 3.49 -8.68 6.12
CA PHE A 168 2.67 -9.63 6.87
C PHE A 168 1.98 -10.66 5.96
N ASN A 169 1.72 -11.82 6.54
CA ASN A 169 0.81 -12.86 6.06
C ASN A 169 -0.12 -13.26 7.23
N SER A 170 0.00 -14.44 7.82
CA SER A 170 -0.67 -14.79 9.09
C SER A 170 0.01 -14.18 10.33
N LYS A 171 1.19 -13.62 10.16
CA LYS A 171 1.97 -12.89 11.18
C LYS A 171 2.78 -11.78 10.50
N VAL A 172 3.38 -10.91 11.28
CA VAL A 172 4.37 -9.97 10.74
C VAL A 172 5.69 -10.71 10.52
N GLU A 173 6.03 -10.93 9.25
CA GLU A 173 7.25 -11.62 8.83
C GLU A 173 8.49 -10.74 8.97
N ALA A 174 8.36 -9.47 8.67
CA ALA A 174 9.45 -8.51 8.80
C ALA A 174 8.92 -7.10 9.08
N SER A 175 9.73 -6.31 9.77
CA SER A 175 9.42 -4.92 10.06
C SER A 175 10.63 -4.02 9.81
N LEU A 176 10.36 -2.83 9.26
CA LEU A 176 11.35 -1.78 9.07
C LEU A 176 11.09 -0.69 10.12
N PRO A 177 12.07 -0.39 10.98
CA PRO A 177 11.93 0.66 11.96
C PRO A 177 11.73 2.03 11.30
N PRO A 178 11.20 3.02 12.04
CA PRO A 178 10.89 4.32 11.48
C PRO A 178 12.08 4.99 10.78
N LEU A 179 11.91 5.28 9.50
CA LEU A 179 12.83 6.03 8.66
C LEU A 179 12.41 7.49 8.61
N ARG A 180 13.40 8.35 8.43
CA ARG A 180 13.24 9.79 8.22
C ARG A 180 14.13 10.21 7.06
N SER A 181 13.78 11.27 6.40
CA SER A 181 14.47 11.86 5.27
C SER A 181 14.42 11.06 3.96
N LYS A 182 14.46 11.78 2.87
CA LYS A 182 14.48 11.26 1.50
C LYS A 182 15.64 10.27 1.24
N ALA A 183 16.81 10.50 1.84
CA ALA A 183 17.96 9.62 1.68
C ALA A 183 17.70 8.19 2.18
N ALA A 184 16.81 8.03 3.14
CA ALA A 184 16.43 6.72 3.68
C ALA A 184 15.52 5.90 2.75
N ALA A 185 15.03 6.48 1.66
CA ALA A 185 14.17 5.77 0.69
C ALA A 185 14.83 4.52 0.11
N VAL A 186 16.15 4.52 -0.08
CA VAL A 186 16.89 3.34 -0.56
C VAL A 186 16.71 2.16 0.40
N LYS A 187 16.72 2.40 1.72
CA LYS A 187 16.50 1.34 2.73
C LYS A 187 15.07 0.81 2.66
N LEU A 188 14.09 1.70 2.47
CA LEU A 188 12.68 1.31 2.30
C LEU A 188 12.51 0.45 1.05
N PHE A 189 13.07 0.86 -0.09
CA PHE A 189 12.96 0.12 -1.35
C PHE A 189 13.62 -1.26 -1.26
N SER A 190 14.82 -1.33 -0.68
CA SER A 190 15.51 -2.60 -0.46
C SER A 190 14.72 -3.53 0.44
N PHE A 191 14.11 -3.00 1.51
CA PHE A 191 13.27 -3.77 2.42
C PHE A 191 12.02 -4.33 1.73
N ILE A 192 11.27 -3.48 1.01
CA ILE A 192 10.06 -3.89 0.27
C ILE A 192 10.41 -4.90 -0.82
N GLN A 193 11.55 -4.73 -1.51
CA GLN A 193 11.97 -5.60 -2.61
C GLN A 193 12.42 -6.98 -2.13
N SER A 194 12.98 -7.09 -0.93
CA SER A 194 13.61 -8.31 -0.41
C SER A 194 12.66 -9.48 -0.15
N VAL A 195 11.35 -9.23 -0.03
CA VAL A 195 10.37 -10.26 0.34
C VAL A 195 9.74 -10.91 -0.89
N ASN A 196 9.40 -12.19 -0.76
CA ASN A 196 8.57 -12.94 -1.69
C ASN A 196 7.25 -13.28 -1.03
N ALA A 197 6.21 -13.53 -1.84
CA ALA A 197 4.94 -14.02 -1.33
C ALA A 197 5.09 -15.43 -0.77
N GLY A 198 4.31 -15.73 0.27
CA GLY A 198 4.24 -17.05 0.83
C GLY A 198 3.42 -17.14 2.12
N GLY A 199 2.96 -18.35 2.41
CA GLY A 199 2.13 -18.62 3.58
C GLY A 199 0.68 -18.21 3.44
N ALA A 200 -0.16 -18.66 4.37
CA ALA A 200 -1.55 -18.29 4.45
C ALA A 200 -1.71 -16.86 4.95
N GLY A 201 -2.72 -16.14 4.43
CA GLY A 201 -3.08 -14.81 4.89
C GLY A 201 -3.96 -14.87 6.14
N ASN A 202 -3.63 -14.10 7.17
CA ASN A 202 -4.54 -13.81 8.28
C ASN A 202 -4.22 -12.43 8.86
N MET A 203 -4.91 -11.45 8.35
CA MET A 203 -4.67 -10.05 8.69
C MET A 203 -4.96 -9.76 10.18
N ALA A 204 -6.01 -10.34 10.75
CA ALA A 204 -6.36 -10.11 12.14
C ALA A 204 -5.30 -10.64 13.10
N SER A 205 -4.76 -11.83 12.82
CA SER A 205 -3.66 -12.40 13.61
C SER A 205 -2.37 -11.57 13.49
N ALA A 206 -2.03 -11.13 12.28
CA ALA A 206 -0.85 -10.31 12.03
C ALA A 206 -0.93 -8.95 12.71
N LEU A 207 -2.03 -8.21 12.51
CA LEU A 207 -2.23 -6.88 13.08
C LEU A 207 -2.58 -6.92 14.57
N GLY A 208 -3.04 -8.06 15.10
CA GLY A 208 -3.32 -8.25 16.54
C GLY A 208 -2.08 -8.25 17.42
N SER A 209 -0.89 -8.35 16.84
CA SER A 209 0.36 -8.32 17.61
C SER A 209 0.67 -6.92 18.14
N ALA A 210 0.55 -6.74 19.45
CA ALA A 210 0.79 -5.46 20.13
C ALA A 210 2.19 -4.87 19.86
N GLN A 211 3.17 -5.71 19.53
CA GLN A 211 4.55 -5.32 19.23
C GLN A 211 4.63 -4.45 17.97
N PHE A 212 3.75 -4.68 16.99
CA PHE A 212 3.76 -4.01 15.70
C PHE A 212 2.65 -2.96 15.56
N MET A 213 1.88 -2.75 16.62
CA MET A 213 0.86 -1.71 16.66
C MET A 213 1.51 -0.32 16.76
N PRO A 214 1.08 0.66 15.92
CA PRO A 214 1.59 2.02 16.01
C PRO A 214 1.28 2.64 17.38
N ARG A 215 2.29 3.19 18.03
CA ARG A 215 2.14 3.82 19.37
C ARG A 215 1.67 5.27 19.31
N GLN A 216 1.78 5.90 18.16
CA GLN A 216 1.41 7.31 17.95
C GLN A 216 0.32 7.41 16.88
N PRO A 217 -0.60 8.36 17.01
CA PRO A 217 -1.56 8.67 15.96
C PRO A 217 -0.84 8.97 14.64
N GLY A 218 -1.37 8.44 13.53
CA GLY A 218 -0.75 8.58 12.21
C GLY A 218 -1.63 8.04 11.10
N MET A 219 -1.03 7.69 9.98
CA MET A 219 -1.70 7.05 8.85
C MET A 219 -1.21 5.61 8.69
N ALA A 220 -2.14 4.70 8.47
CA ALA A 220 -1.88 3.31 8.14
C ALA A 220 -2.35 3.03 6.70
N TRP A 221 -1.41 2.70 5.83
CA TRP A 221 -1.67 2.27 4.46
C TRP A 221 -1.57 0.75 4.41
N ILE A 222 -2.63 0.09 3.99
CA ILE A 222 -2.72 -1.37 3.89
C ILE A 222 -2.84 -1.74 2.41
N PHE A 223 -1.92 -2.56 1.92
CA PHE A 223 -1.90 -3.07 0.54
C PHE A 223 -2.11 -4.57 0.59
N SER A 224 -3.28 -5.03 0.16
CA SER A 224 -3.68 -6.45 0.21
C SER A 224 -4.71 -6.75 -0.88
N ASP A 225 -4.81 -8.00 -1.29
CA ASP A 225 -5.93 -8.46 -2.12
C ASP A 225 -7.19 -8.78 -1.31
N LEU A 226 -7.10 -8.63 0.01
CA LEU A 226 -8.19 -8.85 0.96
C LEU A 226 -8.85 -10.23 0.81
N TRP A 227 -8.11 -11.21 0.33
CA TRP A 227 -8.56 -12.59 0.25
C TRP A 227 -8.42 -13.26 1.62
N LEU A 228 -9.40 -13.01 2.50
CA LEU A 228 -9.34 -13.36 3.91
C LEU A 228 -10.22 -14.61 4.19
N GLU A 229 -9.66 -15.61 4.90
CA GLU A 229 -10.42 -16.83 5.28
C GLU A 229 -11.64 -16.49 6.15
N GLY A 230 -11.47 -15.57 7.09
CA GLY A 230 -12.54 -15.07 7.96
C GLY A 230 -13.44 -14.02 7.30
N GLY A 231 -13.21 -13.69 6.02
CA GLY A 231 -14.00 -12.75 5.23
C GLY A 231 -14.09 -11.36 5.86
N LEU A 232 -15.27 -10.74 5.77
CA LEU A 232 -15.49 -9.38 6.28
C LEU A 232 -15.31 -9.26 7.80
N GLU A 233 -15.49 -10.32 8.56
CA GLU A 233 -15.33 -10.26 10.02
C GLU A 233 -13.86 -10.14 10.42
N GLU A 234 -12.99 -10.86 9.75
CA GLU A 234 -11.55 -10.74 9.93
C GLU A 234 -11.05 -9.34 9.56
N LEU A 235 -11.55 -8.80 8.44
CA LEU A 235 -11.24 -7.44 8.03
C LEU A 235 -11.66 -6.42 9.10
N ARG A 236 -12.88 -6.55 9.63
CA ARG A 236 -13.43 -5.69 10.70
C ARG A 236 -12.52 -5.67 11.90
N GLN A 237 -12.18 -6.84 12.44
CA GLN A 237 -11.29 -6.96 13.59
C GLN A 237 -9.95 -6.27 13.36
N SER A 238 -9.35 -6.50 12.19
CA SER A 238 -8.07 -5.90 11.80
C SER A 238 -8.11 -4.37 11.77
N LEU A 239 -9.14 -3.82 11.12
CA LEU A 239 -9.28 -2.38 10.97
C LEU A 239 -9.68 -1.69 12.29
N GLU A 240 -10.49 -2.33 13.12
CA GLU A 240 -10.85 -1.79 14.45
C GLU A 240 -9.65 -1.68 15.37
N MET A 241 -8.70 -2.63 15.33
CA MET A 241 -7.45 -2.53 16.09
C MET A 241 -6.63 -1.31 15.68
N LEU A 242 -6.48 -1.05 14.39
CA LEU A 242 -5.76 0.13 13.89
C LEU A 242 -6.50 1.44 14.22
N GLN A 243 -7.83 1.45 14.17
CA GLN A 243 -8.62 2.61 14.59
C GLN A 243 -8.49 2.90 16.08
N ALA A 244 -8.46 1.85 16.92
CA ALA A 244 -8.20 1.97 18.36
C ALA A 244 -6.80 2.56 18.63
N ALA A 245 -5.81 2.22 17.79
CA ALA A 245 -4.47 2.83 17.79
C ALA A 245 -4.45 4.25 17.16
N ARG A 246 -5.62 4.86 16.93
CA ARG A 246 -5.81 6.21 16.36
C ARG A 246 -5.17 6.40 14.98
N GLN A 247 -5.12 5.33 14.18
CA GLN A 247 -4.64 5.43 12.80
C GLN A 247 -5.76 5.91 11.87
N GLU A 248 -5.39 6.79 10.94
CA GLU A 248 -6.19 7.10 9.77
C GLU A 248 -5.89 6.04 8.71
N ILE A 249 -6.85 5.22 8.37
CA ILE A 249 -6.63 4.03 7.55
C ILE A 249 -6.92 4.31 6.08
N ILE A 250 -5.98 3.91 5.24
CA ILE A 250 -6.13 3.86 3.79
C ILE A 250 -5.98 2.40 3.36
N LEU A 251 -7.05 1.82 2.85
CA LEU A 251 -7.12 0.44 2.42
C LEU A 251 -7.04 0.37 0.89
N VAL A 252 -5.96 -0.17 0.39
CA VAL A 252 -5.70 -0.36 -1.05
C VAL A 252 -5.95 -1.83 -1.38
N HIS A 253 -7.07 -2.09 -2.03
CA HIS A 253 -7.51 -3.42 -2.44
C HIS A 253 -6.96 -3.74 -3.83
N ILE A 254 -6.01 -4.67 -3.91
CA ILE A 254 -5.29 -5.00 -5.12
C ILE A 254 -5.88 -6.29 -5.72
N LEU A 255 -6.41 -6.16 -6.91
CA LEU A 255 -6.98 -7.29 -7.65
C LEU A 255 -6.38 -7.37 -9.05
N SER A 256 -6.30 -8.58 -9.60
CA SER A 256 -5.94 -8.77 -11.00
C SER A 256 -7.15 -8.58 -11.90
N ARG A 257 -6.89 -8.33 -13.18
CA ARG A 257 -7.95 -8.22 -14.18
C ARG A 257 -8.73 -9.51 -14.35
N GLU A 258 -8.04 -10.65 -14.21
CA GLU A 258 -8.66 -11.96 -14.29
C GLU A 258 -9.58 -12.24 -13.10
N GLU A 259 -9.26 -11.74 -11.92
CA GLU A 259 -10.15 -11.80 -10.76
C GLU A 259 -11.37 -10.89 -10.95
N LEU A 260 -11.17 -9.68 -11.51
CA LEU A 260 -12.25 -8.74 -11.78
C LEU A 260 -13.16 -9.16 -12.94
N ASN A 261 -12.59 -9.82 -13.96
CA ASN A 261 -13.33 -10.25 -15.15
C ASN A 261 -12.73 -11.56 -15.71
N PRO A 262 -13.02 -12.69 -15.07
CA PRO A 262 -12.44 -13.97 -15.48
C PRO A 262 -12.94 -14.40 -16.85
N ARG A 263 -12.01 -14.55 -17.79
CA ARG A 263 -12.27 -15.06 -19.14
C ARG A 263 -11.99 -16.56 -19.22
N LEU A 264 -12.57 -17.32 -18.30
CA LEU A 264 -12.32 -18.73 -18.13
C LEU A 264 -13.45 -19.55 -18.79
N SER A 265 -13.10 -20.61 -19.50
CA SER A 265 -14.07 -21.54 -20.08
C SER A 265 -13.49 -22.95 -20.13
N GLY A 266 -14.32 -23.96 -19.94
CA GLY A 266 -13.95 -25.37 -19.99
C GLY A 266 -13.76 -25.99 -18.61
N ASP A 267 -13.27 -27.23 -18.61
CA ASP A 267 -12.96 -27.95 -17.37
C ASP A 267 -11.60 -27.48 -16.84
N LEU A 268 -11.61 -26.90 -15.66
CA LEU A 268 -10.43 -26.37 -15.02
C LEU A 268 -10.25 -27.01 -13.65
N ARG A 269 -9.01 -27.30 -13.30
CA ARG A 269 -8.63 -27.67 -11.95
C ARG A 269 -8.23 -26.41 -11.20
N LEU A 270 -9.10 -25.99 -10.26
CA LEU A 270 -8.80 -24.89 -9.36
C LEU A 270 -7.94 -25.43 -8.22
N ILE A 271 -6.79 -24.80 -7.98
CA ILE A 271 -5.91 -25.12 -6.87
C ILE A 271 -5.93 -23.95 -5.90
N ASP A 272 -6.26 -24.23 -4.65
CA ASP A 272 -6.12 -23.28 -3.58
C ASP A 272 -4.62 -23.07 -3.30
N ILE A 273 -4.15 -21.86 -3.47
CA ILE A 273 -2.72 -21.50 -3.35
C ILE A 273 -2.23 -21.62 -1.92
N GLU A 274 -3.09 -21.34 -0.95
CA GLU A 274 -2.73 -21.30 0.45
C GLU A 274 -2.77 -22.70 1.08
N LEU A 275 -3.76 -23.51 0.71
CA LEU A 275 -3.96 -24.85 1.26
C LEU A 275 -3.39 -25.97 0.39
N GLY A 276 -3.02 -25.68 -0.85
CA GLY A 276 -2.51 -26.68 -1.81
C GLY A 276 -3.56 -27.71 -2.25
N THR A 277 -4.83 -27.49 -1.92
CA THR A 277 -5.92 -28.39 -2.28
C THR A 277 -6.48 -28.07 -3.68
N GLY A 278 -6.67 -29.08 -4.51
CA GLY A 278 -7.19 -28.91 -5.86
C GLY A 278 -8.64 -29.41 -5.98
N LYS A 279 -9.49 -28.65 -6.64
CA LYS A 279 -10.85 -29.06 -6.97
C LYS A 279 -11.09 -28.92 -8.47
N GLU A 280 -11.51 -29.99 -9.13
CA GLU A 280 -11.93 -29.91 -10.53
C GLU A 280 -13.32 -29.26 -10.60
N VAL A 281 -13.41 -28.21 -11.40
CA VAL A 281 -14.65 -27.45 -11.57
C VAL A 281 -14.85 -27.16 -13.06
N ALA A 282 -16.01 -27.60 -13.58
CA ALA A 282 -16.44 -27.18 -14.91
C ALA A 282 -16.86 -25.70 -14.86
N ILE A 283 -16.08 -24.85 -15.50
CA ILE A 283 -16.37 -23.42 -15.58
C ILE A 283 -17.45 -23.19 -16.65
N THR A 284 -18.67 -23.06 -16.19
CA THR A 284 -19.83 -22.70 -17.01
C THR A 284 -20.18 -21.22 -16.83
N GLY A 285 -20.92 -20.63 -17.77
CA GLY A 285 -21.39 -19.25 -17.63
C GLY A 285 -22.10 -18.98 -16.31
N LYS A 286 -22.89 -19.95 -15.80
CA LYS A 286 -23.56 -19.85 -14.50
C LYS A 286 -22.60 -19.81 -13.31
N VAL A 287 -21.46 -20.49 -13.39
CA VAL A 287 -20.41 -20.45 -12.35
C VAL A 287 -19.74 -19.07 -12.34
N LEU A 288 -19.44 -18.54 -13.52
CA LEU A 288 -18.89 -17.19 -13.66
C LEU A 288 -19.85 -16.12 -13.15
N GLU A 289 -21.13 -16.19 -13.51
CA GLU A 289 -22.15 -15.27 -13.00
C GLU A 289 -22.21 -15.28 -11.45
N LYS A 290 -22.20 -16.48 -10.85
CA LYS A 290 -22.18 -16.61 -9.39
C LYS A 290 -20.91 -16.03 -8.76
N TYR A 291 -19.76 -16.26 -9.38
CA TYR A 291 -18.49 -15.69 -8.93
C TYR A 291 -18.53 -14.17 -8.99
N MET A 292 -18.91 -13.60 -10.13
CA MET A 292 -19.00 -12.14 -10.30
C MET A 292 -19.96 -11.51 -9.28
N ALA A 293 -21.14 -12.10 -9.08
CA ALA A 293 -22.10 -11.63 -8.08
C ALA A 293 -21.58 -11.78 -6.63
N ALA A 294 -20.73 -12.77 -6.36
CA ALA A 294 -20.09 -12.93 -5.06
C ALA A 294 -19.00 -11.89 -4.83
N LEU A 295 -18.14 -11.66 -5.84
CA LEU A 295 -17.09 -10.65 -5.80
C LEU A 295 -17.67 -9.24 -5.63
N GLU A 296 -18.72 -8.89 -6.40
CA GLU A 296 -19.40 -7.61 -6.29
C GLU A 296 -19.96 -7.39 -4.88
N ARG A 297 -20.68 -8.36 -4.35
CA ARG A 297 -21.20 -8.27 -2.95
C ARG A 297 -20.08 -8.13 -1.92
N TYR A 298 -18.96 -8.82 -2.13
CA TYR A 298 -17.82 -8.75 -1.22
C TYR A 298 -17.17 -7.37 -1.26
N THR A 299 -16.87 -6.86 -2.45
CA THR A 299 -16.24 -5.54 -2.63
C THR A 299 -17.16 -4.40 -2.20
N GLU A 300 -18.48 -4.50 -2.46
CA GLU A 300 -19.47 -3.56 -1.94
C GLU A 300 -19.56 -3.60 -0.41
N GLY A 301 -19.50 -4.81 0.18
CA GLY A 301 -19.48 -4.98 1.64
C GLY A 301 -18.29 -4.30 2.29
N ILE A 302 -17.08 -4.46 1.71
CA ILE A 302 -15.86 -3.77 2.15
C ILE A 302 -16.02 -2.26 2.01
N SER A 303 -16.44 -1.80 0.83
CA SER A 303 -16.59 -0.37 0.54
C SER A 303 -17.57 0.30 1.50
N ARG A 304 -18.72 -0.32 1.75
CA ARG A 304 -19.73 0.17 2.70
C ARG A 304 -19.18 0.25 4.11
N TYR A 305 -18.55 -0.81 4.59
CA TYR A 305 -17.95 -0.85 5.93
C TYR A 305 -16.90 0.26 6.10
N CYS A 306 -16.03 0.42 5.11
CA CYS A 306 -15.01 1.47 5.12
C CYS A 306 -15.64 2.87 5.15
N TYR A 307 -16.66 3.11 4.32
CA TYR A 307 -17.38 4.39 4.28
C TYR A 307 -18.02 4.74 5.63
N GLU A 308 -18.74 3.80 6.24
CA GLU A 308 -19.40 3.98 7.54
C GLU A 308 -18.43 4.31 8.68
N ARG A 309 -17.17 3.85 8.58
CA ARG A 309 -16.12 4.04 9.59
C ARG A 309 -15.12 5.16 9.26
N GLY A 310 -15.33 5.86 8.16
CA GLY A 310 -14.40 6.91 7.70
C GLY A 310 -13.03 6.37 7.29
N ILE A 311 -12.97 5.12 6.86
CA ILE A 311 -11.79 4.48 6.28
C ILE A 311 -11.77 4.78 4.79
N ARG A 312 -10.62 5.23 4.27
CA ARG A 312 -10.47 5.49 2.84
C ARG A 312 -10.18 4.19 2.13
N TYR A 313 -11.06 3.79 1.24
CA TYR A 313 -10.95 2.56 0.46
C TYR A 313 -10.77 2.88 -1.01
N VAL A 314 -9.86 2.16 -1.67
CA VAL A 314 -9.68 2.23 -3.12
C VAL A 314 -9.34 0.86 -3.67
N MET A 315 -9.95 0.52 -4.80
CA MET A 315 -9.58 -0.66 -5.59
C MET A 315 -8.51 -0.25 -6.60
N ALA A 316 -7.43 -1.04 -6.66
CA ALA A 316 -6.27 -0.80 -7.51
C ALA A 316 -5.99 -2.07 -8.35
N PRO A 317 -6.49 -2.14 -9.59
CA PRO A 317 -6.19 -3.24 -10.50
C PRO A 317 -4.68 -3.31 -10.79
N CYS A 318 -4.07 -4.49 -10.63
CA CYS A 318 -2.61 -4.62 -10.75
C CYS A 318 -2.09 -4.59 -12.21
N ASP A 319 -2.98 -4.59 -13.18
CA ASP A 319 -2.68 -4.42 -14.61
C ASP A 319 -2.74 -2.96 -15.08
N GLU A 320 -3.11 -2.03 -14.20
CA GLU A 320 -3.01 -0.60 -14.49
C GLU A 320 -1.55 -0.14 -14.53
N PRO A 321 -1.20 0.79 -15.44
CA PRO A 321 0.11 1.43 -15.39
C PRO A 321 0.39 2.03 -14.01
N LEU A 322 1.61 1.86 -13.49
CA LEU A 322 1.98 2.37 -12.16
C LEU A 322 1.67 3.85 -11.99
N GLU A 323 1.87 4.65 -13.04
CA GLU A 323 1.55 6.08 -13.00
C GLU A 323 0.06 6.34 -12.77
N THR A 324 -0.81 5.61 -13.47
CA THR A 324 -2.27 5.69 -13.26
C THR A 324 -2.63 5.29 -11.82
N GLY A 325 -2.06 4.17 -11.34
CA GLY A 325 -2.26 3.72 -9.96
C GLY A 325 -1.91 4.80 -8.93
N ILE A 326 -0.79 5.50 -9.10
CA ILE A 326 -0.34 6.52 -8.16
C ILE A 326 -1.11 7.84 -8.34
N PHE A 327 -1.14 8.39 -9.57
CA PHE A 327 -1.62 9.76 -9.79
C PHE A 327 -3.14 9.88 -9.94
N GLU A 328 -3.83 8.76 -10.23
CA GLU A 328 -5.28 8.75 -10.36
C GLU A 328 -5.93 7.90 -9.27
N THR A 329 -5.55 6.60 -9.18
CA THR A 329 -6.23 5.66 -8.29
C THR A 329 -5.98 5.99 -6.82
N LEU A 330 -4.73 6.14 -6.37
CA LEU A 330 -4.45 6.50 -4.97
C LEU A 330 -4.92 7.92 -4.63
N ARG A 331 -4.92 8.85 -5.58
CA ARG A 331 -5.45 10.22 -5.34
C ARG A 331 -6.94 10.24 -5.07
N LYS A 332 -7.73 9.32 -5.61
CA LYS A 332 -9.18 9.19 -5.31
C LYS A 332 -9.44 9.02 -3.82
N THR A 333 -8.48 8.50 -3.06
CA THR A 333 -8.60 8.40 -1.60
C THR A 333 -8.63 9.76 -0.90
N GLY A 334 -8.19 10.82 -1.56
CA GLY A 334 -7.97 12.14 -0.93
C GLY A 334 -6.81 12.14 0.08
N ALA A 335 -6.04 11.05 0.16
CA ALA A 335 -4.88 10.95 1.06
C ALA A 335 -3.57 11.43 0.40
N ILE A 336 -3.58 11.69 -0.91
CA ILE A 336 -2.46 12.24 -1.68
C ILE A 336 -2.90 13.55 -2.34
N GLY A 337 -2.18 14.62 -2.04
CA GLY A 337 -2.36 15.96 -2.62
C GLY A 337 -1.10 16.46 -3.33
N VAL A 338 -1.21 17.61 -3.96
CA VAL A 338 -0.10 18.36 -4.59
C VAL A 338 0.43 19.41 -3.62
#